data_5d88f8aa4d2a304b8d21ea70c03512ae
#
_entry.id   5d88f8aa4d2a304b8d21ea70c03512ae
#
_cell.length_a   1.000
_cell.length_b   1.000
_cell.length_c   1.000
_cell.angle_alpha   90.00
_cell.angle_beta   90.00
_cell.angle_gamma   90.00
#
_symmetry.space_group_name_H-M   'P 1'
#
loop_
_entity.id
_entity.type
_entity.pdbx_description
1 polymer ?
#
loop_
_entity_poly.entity_id
_entity_poly.type
_entity_poly.pdbx_seq_one_letter_code
_entity_poly.pdbx_strand_id
1 'polypeptide(L)'
;MWLIFAVVLLWTGFPAVFAGVAATLYIPLTCAALGIIGRGAGFAFRKTSDTVGRQRVFGALFAFSSVVTPFFFGAAAGGIASGRVPPWTAGRGDLLTSWWNPTSVVTGALAVAVCAYLAAVFLTLDARREDPDLVPQLRRLALWAGAATGVLAAAGLVAVHADAGWLAERLWRPVPAALVAVSALAGLASIGLLAAGRYAAVRVSGGLAVAAVLWGWAAAQYPYLLPPATTVSGVAATPAVTRATLWAVLAGAAILTPSLWWLFRLFQTPVRGSSQQGAEGDR
;
A
#
# COMPACT_ATOMS: atom_id res chain seq x y z
N MET A 1 1.66 -11.36 5.00
CA MET A 1 0.53 -12.27 4.72
C MET A 1 -0.23 -11.85 3.47
N TRP A 2 -0.77 -10.64 3.37
CA TRP A 2 -1.54 -10.17 2.19
C TRP A 2 -0.77 -10.22 0.87
N LEU A 3 0.54 -9.90 0.89
CA LEU A 3 1.40 -10.00 -0.30
C LEU A 3 1.50 -11.44 -0.81
N ILE A 4 1.71 -12.39 0.10
CA ILE A 4 1.80 -13.83 -0.27
C ILE A 4 0.48 -14.28 -0.87
N PHE A 5 -0.65 -13.87 -0.29
CA PHE A 5 -1.97 -14.17 -0.82
C PHE A 5 -2.16 -13.62 -2.24
N ALA A 6 -1.79 -12.35 -2.49
CA ALA A 6 -1.88 -11.75 -3.81
C ALA A 6 -0.97 -12.46 -4.84
N VAL A 7 0.26 -12.82 -4.45
CA VAL A 7 1.21 -13.56 -5.30
C VAL A 7 0.65 -14.95 -5.65
N VAL A 8 0.12 -15.68 -4.67
CA VAL A 8 -0.47 -17.02 -4.89
C VAL A 8 -1.67 -16.93 -5.81
N LEU A 9 -2.56 -15.94 -5.62
CA LEU A 9 -3.71 -15.72 -6.50
C LEU A 9 -3.30 -15.41 -7.93
N LEU A 10 -2.31 -14.56 -8.11
CA LEU A 10 -1.83 -14.20 -9.43
C LEU A 10 -1.15 -15.39 -10.11
N TRP A 11 -0.35 -16.17 -9.36
CA TRP A 11 0.33 -17.35 -9.89
C TRP A 11 -0.65 -18.47 -10.29
N THR A 12 -1.62 -18.76 -9.43
CA THR A 12 -2.59 -19.85 -9.70
C THR A 12 -3.65 -19.47 -10.72
N GLY A 13 -4.18 -18.25 -10.62
CA GLY A 13 -5.25 -17.78 -11.49
C GLY A 13 -4.80 -17.28 -12.86
N PHE A 14 -3.57 -16.73 -12.95
CA PHE A 14 -3.05 -16.06 -14.14
C PHE A 14 -1.55 -16.32 -14.34
N PRO A 15 -1.14 -17.59 -14.57
CA PRO A 15 0.28 -17.97 -14.60
C PRO A 15 1.10 -17.23 -15.65
N ALA A 16 0.56 -16.98 -16.84
CA ALA A 16 1.25 -16.23 -17.90
C ALA A 16 1.49 -14.76 -17.52
N VAL A 17 0.54 -14.15 -16.82
CA VAL A 17 0.67 -12.78 -16.29
C VAL A 17 1.71 -12.74 -15.17
N PHE A 18 1.64 -13.69 -14.24
CA PHE A 18 2.63 -13.80 -13.17
C PHE A 18 4.05 -13.93 -13.72
N ALA A 19 4.25 -14.82 -14.71
CA ALA A 19 5.55 -15.00 -15.33
C ALA A 19 6.03 -13.74 -16.06
N GLY A 20 5.17 -13.05 -16.79
CA GLY A 20 5.49 -11.80 -17.48
C GLY A 20 5.89 -10.69 -16.51
N VAL A 21 5.11 -10.50 -15.45
CA VAL A 21 5.41 -9.53 -14.37
C VAL A 21 6.71 -9.87 -13.66
N ALA A 22 6.89 -11.14 -13.24
CA ALA A 22 8.08 -11.57 -12.51
C ALA A 22 9.35 -11.45 -13.38
N ALA A 23 9.28 -11.78 -14.66
CA ALA A 23 10.43 -11.72 -15.56
C ALA A 23 10.79 -10.28 -15.99
N THR A 24 9.79 -9.41 -16.20
CA THR A 24 10.02 -8.04 -16.65
C THR A 24 10.38 -7.11 -15.49
N LEU A 25 9.70 -7.25 -14.35
CA LEU A 25 9.84 -6.37 -13.19
C LEU A 25 10.67 -7.00 -12.07
N TYR A 26 11.55 -7.97 -12.39
CA TYR A 26 12.32 -8.65 -11.35
C TYR A 26 13.21 -7.70 -10.54
N ILE A 27 13.74 -6.64 -11.15
CA ILE A 27 14.59 -5.65 -10.46
C ILE A 27 13.79 -4.92 -9.36
N PRO A 28 12.70 -4.20 -9.65
CA PRO A 28 11.93 -3.53 -8.61
C PRO A 28 11.31 -4.52 -7.61
N LEU A 29 10.87 -5.70 -8.04
CA LEU A 29 10.34 -6.71 -7.13
C LEU A 29 11.41 -7.27 -6.18
N THR A 30 12.64 -7.50 -6.67
CA THR A 30 13.79 -7.91 -5.84
C THR A 30 14.17 -6.80 -4.86
N CYS A 31 14.25 -5.55 -5.29
CA CYS A 31 14.50 -4.42 -4.40
C CYS A 31 13.43 -4.29 -3.31
N ALA A 32 12.15 -4.47 -3.66
CA ALA A 32 11.06 -4.49 -2.69
C ALA A 32 11.20 -5.66 -1.70
N ALA A 33 11.55 -6.86 -2.17
CA ALA A 33 11.78 -8.04 -1.33
C ALA A 33 12.94 -7.82 -0.36
N LEU A 34 14.07 -7.28 -0.83
CA LEU A 34 15.21 -6.91 0.03
C LEU A 34 14.80 -5.85 1.06
N GLY A 35 13.97 -4.89 0.68
CA GLY A 35 13.37 -3.93 1.59
C GLY A 35 12.53 -4.60 2.69
N ILE A 36 11.70 -5.58 2.35
CA ILE A 36 10.90 -6.34 3.34
C ILE A 36 11.81 -7.10 4.30
N ILE A 37 12.84 -7.79 3.78
CA ILE A 37 13.82 -8.53 4.58
C ILE A 37 14.57 -7.56 5.51
N GLY A 38 15.08 -6.44 4.98
CA GLY A 38 15.79 -5.41 5.74
C GLY A 38 14.93 -4.79 6.85
N ARG A 39 13.63 -4.56 6.56
CA ARG A 39 12.68 -4.06 7.56
C ARG A 39 12.45 -5.08 8.67
N GLY A 40 12.27 -6.36 8.34
CA GLY A 40 12.13 -7.44 9.32
C GLY A 40 13.37 -7.62 10.19
N ALA A 41 14.54 -7.68 9.57
CA ALA A 41 15.82 -7.75 10.26
C ALA A 41 16.08 -6.54 11.14
N GLY A 42 15.86 -5.32 10.61
CA GLY A 42 16.02 -4.08 11.37
C GLY A 42 15.15 -4.04 12.63
N PHE A 43 13.89 -4.50 12.53
CA PHE A 43 13.00 -4.56 13.67
C PHE A 43 13.44 -5.61 14.71
N ALA A 44 13.79 -6.83 14.27
CA ALA A 44 14.19 -7.92 15.16
C ALA A 44 15.51 -7.61 15.89
N PHE A 45 16.55 -7.22 15.15
CA PHE A 45 17.88 -6.98 15.73
C PHE A 45 17.97 -5.69 16.52
N ARG A 46 17.13 -4.69 16.27
CA ARG A 46 17.07 -3.49 17.08
C ARG A 46 16.71 -3.79 18.54
N LYS A 47 15.80 -4.74 18.77
CA LYS A 47 15.35 -5.12 20.13
C LYS A 47 16.39 -5.95 20.91
N THR A 48 17.22 -6.72 20.19
CA THR A 48 18.21 -7.64 20.79
C THR A 48 19.62 -7.06 20.86
N SER A 49 19.80 -5.81 20.39
CA SER A 49 21.13 -5.18 20.38
C SER A 49 21.47 -4.51 21.69
N ASP A 50 22.63 -4.84 22.27
CA ASP A 50 23.10 -4.35 23.56
C ASP A 50 23.78 -2.96 23.47
N THR A 51 24.10 -2.49 22.26
CA THR A 51 24.82 -1.22 22.06
C THR A 51 23.99 -0.20 21.30
N VAL A 52 24.03 1.07 21.75
CA VAL A 52 23.32 2.21 21.11
C VAL A 52 23.72 2.38 19.65
N GLY A 53 24.99 2.11 19.30
CA GLY A 53 25.48 2.19 17.92
C GLY A 53 24.78 1.19 17.01
N ARG A 54 24.67 -0.07 17.42
CA ARG A 54 23.95 -1.11 16.66
C ARG A 54 22.44 -0.80 16.55
N GLN A 55 21.81 -0.31 17.62
CA GLN A 55 20.41 0.11 17.60
C GLN A 55 20.16 1.21 16.57
N ARG A 56 21.09 2.16 16.41
CA ARG A 56 21.01 3.23 15.40
C ARG A 56 21.11 2.66 13.98
N VAL A 57 22.05 1.73 13.74
CA VAL A 57 22.21 1.08 12.41
C VAL A 57 20.96 0.30 12.03
N PHE A 58 20.43 -0.53 12.92
CA PHE A 58 19.21 -1.28 12.66
C PHE A 58 17.97 -0.39 12.54
N GLY A 59 17.93 0.73 13.28
CA GLY A 59 16.90 1.75 13.12
C GLY A 59 16.97 2.44 11.77
N ALA A 60 18.16 2.78 11.28
CA ALA A 60 18.37 3.35 9.95
C ALA A 60 18.01 2.36 8.83
N LEU A 61 18.38 1.09 8.98
CA LEU A 61 17.99 0.01 8.05
C LEU A 61 16.46 -0.12 7.98
N PHE A 62 15.79 -0.12 9.12
CA PHE A 62 14.33 -0.15 9.19
C PHE A 62 13.69 1.06 8.48
N ALA A 63 14.20 2.27 8.74
CA ALA A 63 13.69 3.50 8.13
C ALA A 63 13.91 3.51 6.61
N PHE A 64 15.12 3.19 6.15
CA PHE A 64 15.45 3.08 4.72
C PHE A 64 14.56 2.06 4.01
N SER A 65 14.43 0.87 4.57
CA SER A 65 13.58 -0.20 4.02
C SER A 65 12.10 0.19 3.96
N SER A 66 11.64 1.04 4.90
CA SER A 66 10.26 1.54 4.93
C SER A 66 9.95 2.54 3.81
N VAL A 67 10.98 3.13 3.20
CA VAL A 67 10.86 3.98 2.00
C VAL A 67 11.04 3.15 0.73
N VAL A 68 12.06 2.30 0.69
CA VAL A 68 12.43 1.49 -0.47
C VAL A 68 11.30 0.55 -0.89
N THR A 69 10.71 -0.15 0.06
CA THR A 69 9.66 -1.14 -0.22
C THR A 69 8.44 -0.54 -0.93
N PRO A 70 7.76 0.49 -0.40
CA PRO A 70 6.61 1.07 -1.09
C PRO A 70 6.99 1.75 -2.40
N PHE A 71 8.19 2.34 -2.51
CA PHE A 71 8.66 2.92 -3.76
C PHE A 71 8.71 1.88 -4.87
N PHE A 72 9.37 0.75 -4.66
CA PHE A 72 9.53 -0.25 -5.71
C PHE A 72 8.23 -1.00 -6.02
N PHE A 73 7.34 -1.21 -5.05
CA PHE A 73 6.00 -1.72 -5.36
C PHE A 73 5.18 -0.72 -6.17
N GLY A 74 5.23 0.56 -5.83
CA GLY A 74 4.58 1.60 -6.61
C GLY A 74 5.16 1.72 -8.01
N ALA A 75 6.49 1.66 -8.15
CA ALA A 75 7.16 1.68 -9.45
C ALA A 75 6.79 0.46 -10.32
N ALA A 76 6.69 -0.72 -9.72
CA ALA A 76 6.23 -1.93 -10.42
C ALA A 76 4.76 -1.79 -10.87
N ALA A 77 3.88 -1.25 -10.02
CA ALA A 77 2.50 -0.96 -10.39
C ALA A 77 2.41 0.06 -11.54
N GLY A 78 3.22 1.13 -11.49
CA GLY A 78 3.35 2.10 -12.58
C GLY A 78 3.86 1.49 -13.88
N GLY A 79 4.80 0.54 -13.80
CA GLY A 79 5.28 -0.23 -14.94
C GLY A 79 4.18 -1.06 -15.62
N ILE A 80 3.33 -1.70 -14.84
CA ILE A 80 2.14 -2.38 -15.37
C ILE A 80 1.15 -1.36 -15.96
N ALA A 81 0.89 -0.27 -15.25
CA ALA A 81 -0.02 0.77 -15.67
C ALA A 81 0.43 1.48 -16.96
N SER A 82 1.74 1.62 -17.20
CA SER A 82 2.28 2.20 -18.44
C SER A 82 2.17 1.28 -19.67
N GLY A 83 1.74 0.02 -19.48
CA GLY A 83 1.60 -0.95 -20.58
C GLY A 83 2.91 -1.53 -21.11
N ARG A 84 4.02 -1.40 -20.34
CA ARG A 84 5.35 -1.88 -20.76
C ARG A 84 5.69 -3.30 -20.30
N VAL A 85 4.74 -3.97 -19.67
CA VAL A 85 4.91 -5.35 -19.19
C VAL A 85 4.14 -6.28 -20.14
N PRO A 86 4.82 -6.99 -21.05
CA PRO A 86 4.16 -7.96 -21.93
C PRO A 86 3.78 -9.24 -21.18
N PRO A 87 2.79 -10.01 -21.66
CA PRO A 87 2.58 -11.36 -21.17
C PRO A 87 3.77 -12.26 -21.54
N TRP A 88 4.05 -13.26 -20.71
CA TRP A 88 5.19 -14.17 -20.90
C TRP A 88 5.23 -14.82 -22.29
N THR A 89 4.09 -15.07 -22.89
CA THR A 89 3.96 -15.62 -24.26
C THR A 89 4.54 -14.70 -25.35
N ALA A 90 4.65 -13.39 -25.07
CA ALA A 90 5.28 -12.40 -25.95
C ALA A 90 6.76 -12.10 -25.56
N GLY A 91 7.33 -12.90 -24.64
CA GLY A 91 8.67 -12.68 -24.10
C GLY A 91 8.69 -11.71 -22.90
N ARG A 92 9.87 -11.37 -22.42
CA ARG A 92 10.04 -10.37 -21.37
C ARG A 92 10.13 -8.97 -21.95
N GLY A 93 9.66 -7.98 -21.21
CA GLY A 93 9.88 -6.57 -21.51
C GLY A 93 11.32 -6.13 -21.18
N ASP A 94 11.62 -4.88 -21.49
CA ASP A 94 12.90 -4.28 -21.14
C ASP A 94 13.06 -4.15 -19.61
N LEU A 95 14.25 -4.49 -19.12
CA LEU A 95 14.51 -4.62 -17.67
C LEU A 95 14.58 -3.29 -16.93
N LEU A 96 14.86 -2.18 -17.63
CA LEU A 96 14.98 -0.86 -17.04
C LEU A 96 13.80 0.03 -17.42
N THR A 97 13.52 0.18 -18.71
CA THR A 97 12.48 1.11 -19.19
C THR A 97 11.07 0.68 -18.79
N SER A 98 10.86 -0.61 -18.47
CA SER A 98 9.56 -1.10 -18.00
C SER A 98 9.14 -0.54 -16.63
N TRP A 99 10.07 -0.16 -15.76
CA TRP A 99 9.79 0.39 -14.44
C TRP A 99 10.50 1.71 -14.14
N TRP A 100 11.50 2.09 -14.96
CA TRP A 100 12.19 3.37 -14.88
C TRP A 100 11.66 4.33 -15.94
N ASN A 101 10.44 4.77 -15.77
CA ASN A 101 9.73 5.69 -16.64
C ASN A 101 8.94 6.70 -15.78
N PRO A 102 8.47 7.83 -16.34
CA PRO A 102 7.79 8.88 -15.58
C PRO A 102 6.61 8.36 -14.75
N THR A 103 5.74 7.54 -15.32
CA THR A 103 4.59 6.96 -14.62
C THR A 103 5.02 6.10 -13.43
N SER A 104 6.02 5.24 -13.63
CA SER A 104 6.51 4.34 -12.57
C SER A 104 7.20 5.09 -11.43
N VAL A 105 8.05 6.07 -11.73
CA VAL A 105 8.78 6.84 -10.72
C VAL A 105 7.80 7.66 -9.88
N VAL A 106 6.84 8.34 -10.52
CA VAL A 106 5.85 9.15 -9.80
C VAL A 106 4.92 8.26 -8.98
N THR A 107 4.49 7.10 -9.50
CA THR A 107 3.67 6.15 -8.75
C THR A 107 4.44 5.57 -7.56
N GLY A 108 5.73 5.29 -7.71
CA GLY A 108 6.62 4.89 -6.62
C GLY A 108 6.73 5.95 -5.52
N ALA A 109 6.99 7.20 -5.91
CA ALA A 109 7.04 8.32 -4.97
C ALA A 109 5.69 8.55 -4.27
N LEU A 110 4.59 8.45 -5.02
CA LEU A 110 3.23 8.55 -4.47
C LEU A 110 2.96 7.45 -3.44
N ALA A 111 3.37 6.22 -3.70
CA ALA A 111 3.21 5.11 -2.75
C ALA A 111 3.95 5.38 -1.43
N VAL A 112 5.18 5.93 -1.48
CA VAL A 112 5.92 6.36 -0.29
C VAL A 112 5.18 7.47 0.45
N ALA A 113 4.73 8.51 -0.26
CA ALA A 113 4.03 9.64 0.33
C ALA A 113 2.71 9.22 1.00
N VAL A 114 1.94 8.34 0.37
CA VAL A 114 0.71 7.75 0.94
C VAL A 114 1.02 6.99 2.22
N CYS A 115 2.05 6.13 2.22
CA CYS A 115 2.46 5.40 3.43
C CYS A 115 2.88 6.35 4.56
N ALA A 116 3.67 7.38 4.25
CA ALA A 116 4.11 8.38 5.21
C ALA A 116 2.92 9.18 5.77
N TYR A 117 1.99 9.59 4.90
CA TYR A 117 0.78 10.31 5.29
C TYR A 117 -0.11 9.49 6.23
N LEU A 118 -0.43 8.26 5.83
CA LEU A 118 -1.25 7.38 6.66
C LEU A 118 -0.57 7.11 8.01
N ALA A 119 0.73 6.80 8.01
CA ALA A 119 1.48 6.58 9.25
C ALA A 119 1.41 7.81 10.18
N ALA A 120 1.64 9.01 9.66
CA ALA A 120 1.59 10.24 10.45
C ALA A 120 0.17 10.52 11.00
N VAL A 121 -0.88 10.28 10.21
CA VAL A 121 -2.28 10.41 10.65
C VAL A 121 -2.61 9.45 11.79
N PHE A 122 -2.23 8.17 11.64
CA PHE A 122 -2.50 7.16 12.67
C PHE A 122 -1.73 7.45 13.96
N LEU A 123 -0.43 7.81 13.83
CA LEU A 123 0.40 8.17 14.98
C LEU A 123 -0.12 9.42 15.71
N THR A 124 -0.65 10.41 14.98
CA THR A 124 -1.24 11.61 15.61
C THR A 124 -2.46 11.25 16.47
N LEU A 125 -3.26 10.30 16.03
CA LEU A 125 -4.43 9.84 16.81
C LEU A 125 -4.01 9.06 18.06
N ASP A 126 -3.01 8.19 17.94
CA ASP A 126 -2.50 7.36 19.03
C ASP A 126 -1.77 8.24 20.07
N ALA A 127 -0.91 9.17 19.62
CA ALA A 127 -0.21 10.13 20.47
C ALA A 127 -1.16 10.98 21.32
N ARG A 128 -2.35 11.30 20.81
CA ARG A 128 -3.36 12.04 21.59
C ARG A 128 -3.76 11.33 22.89
N ARG A 129 -3.62 10.01 22.94
CA ARG A 129 -3.97 9.19 24.10
C ARG A 129 -2.78 8.88 25.00
N GLU A 130 -1.59 8.73 24.41
CA GLU A 130 -0.40 8.22 25.10
C GLU A 130 0.59 9.35 25.45
N ASP A 131 0.81 10.29 24.53
CA ASP A 131 1.77 11.42 24.68
C ASP A 131 1.25 12.65 23.92
N PRO A 132 0.40 13.47 24.55
CA PRO A 132 -0.20 14.65 23.92
C PRO A 132 0.82 15.70 23.44
N ASP A 133 2.03 15.74 23.98
CA ASP A 133 3.06 16.70 23.64
C ASP A 133 3.64 16.46 22.24
N LEU A 134 3.53 15.22 21.72
CA LEU A 134 3.93 14.88 20.36
C LEU A 134 2.92 15.27 19.29
N VAL A 135 1.67 15.52 19.67
CA VAL A 135 0.58 15.79 18.71
C VAL A 135 0.87 16.96 17.76
N PRO A 136 1.38 18.13 18.20
CA PRO A 136 1.67 19.24 17.29
C PRO A 136 2.72 18.89 16.23
N GLN A 137 3.76 18.15 16.61
CA GLN A 137 4.80 17.71 15.69
C GLN A 137 4.29 16.70 14.68
N LEU A 138 3.58 15.68 15.12
CA LEU A 138 3.00 14.64 14.25
C LEU A 138 1.96 15.21 13.30
N ARG A 139 1.11 16.13 13.78
CA ARG A 139 0.16 16.88 12.94
C ARG A 139 0.87 17.65 11.84
N ARG A 140 1.95 18.35 12.16
CA ARG A 140 2.74 19.10 11.16
C ARG A 140 3.33 18.16 10.11
N LEU A 141 3.89 17.02 10.52
CA LEU A 141 4.38 16.00 9.61
C LEU A 141 3.28 15.42 8.73
N ALA A 142 2.10 15.14 9.30
CA ALA A 142 0.95 14.66 8.55
C ALA A 142 0.45 15.68 7.52
N LEU A 143 0.43 16.97 7.84
CA LEU A 143 0.08 18.03 6.89
C LEU A 143 1.06 18.11 5.72
N TRP A 144 2.37 18.06 5.98
CA TRP A 144 3.39 18.05 4.93
C TRP A 144 3.32 16.79 4.07
N ALA A 145 3.15 15.62 4.69
CA ALA A 145 3.00 14.36 3.96
C ALA A 145 1.71 14.35 3.12
N GLY A 146 0.61 14.90 3.64
CA GLY A 146 -0.65 15.06 2.92
C GLY A 146 -0.53 15.99 1.71
N ALA A 147 0.13 17.15 1.89
CA ALA A 147 0.42 18.07 0.79
C ALA A 147 1.29 17.42 -0.28
N ALA A 148 2.37 16.74 0.12
CA ALA A 148 3.24 16.00 -0.80
C ALA A 148 2.47 14.90 -1.55
N THR A 149 1.59 14.17 -0.87
CA THR A 149 0.72 13.15 -1.49
C THR A 149 -0.20 13.78 -2.53
N GLY A 150 -0.81 14.92 -2.24
CA GLY A 150 -1.67 15.65 -3.18
C GLY A 150 -0.92 16.12 -4.42
N VAL A 151 0.27 16.70 -4.24
CA VAL A 151 1.14 17.15 -5.35
C VAL A 151 1.57 15.96 -6.21
N LEU A 152 2.00 14.85 -5.59
CA LEU A 152 2.40 13.64 -6.32
C LEU A 152 1.22 12.96 -7.01
N ALA A 153 0.01 13.01 -6.45
CA ALA A 153 -1.19 12.51 -7.11
C ALA A 153 -1.52 13.34 -8.36
N ALA A 154 -1.43 14.66 -8.29
CA ALA A 154 -1.59 15.53 -9.45
C ALA A 154 -0.49 15.29 -10.50
N ALA A 155 0.77 15.19 -10.08
CA ALA A 155 1.89 14.83 -10.96
C ALA A 155 1.70 13.46 -11.61
N GLY A 156 1.10 12.49 -10.87
CA GLY A 156 0.75 11.17 -11.37
C GLY A 156 -0.27 11.22 -12.51
N LEU A 157 -1.30 12.06 -12.40
CA LEU A 157 -2.26 12.27 -13.49
C LEU A 157 -1.58 12.85 -14.74
N VAL A 158 -0.68 13.82 -14.57
CA VAL A 158 0.10 14.40 -15.68
C VAL A 158 1.01 13.34 -16.28
N ALA A 159 1.73 12.57 -15.47
CA ALA A 159 2.63 11.51 -15.94
C ALA A 159 1.88 10.43 -16.72
N VAL A 160 0.72 9.98 -16.22
CA VAL A 160 -0.15 9.01 -16.91
C VAL A 160 -0.63 9.58 -18.25
N HIS A 161 -1.00 10.86 -18.32
CA HIS A 161 -1.43 11.48 -19.56
C HIS A 161 -0.29 11.55 -20.60
N ALA A 162 0.93 11.82 -20.18
CA ALA A 162 2.09 11.95 -21.05
C ALA A 162 2.71 10.61 -21.49
N ASP A 163 2.66 9.57 -20.62
CA ASP A 163 3.45 8.34 -20.76
C ASP A 163 2.58 7.08 -20.91
N ALA A 164 1.32 7.10 -20.47
CA ALA A 164 0.38 5.99 -20.48
C ALA A 164 -1.00 6.41 -21.06
N GLY A 165 -1.02 6.94 -22.28
CA GLY A 165 -2.22 7.52 -22.94
C GLY A 165 -3.44 6.59 -22.91
N TRP A 166 -3.24 5.28 -23.09
CA TRP A 166 -4.30 4.28 -22.99
C TRP A 166 -5.02 4.30 -21.62
N LEU A 167 -4.28 4.49 -20.52
CA LEU A 167 -4.83 4.58 -19.17
C LEU A 167 -5.46 5.95 -18.95
N ALA A 168 -4.85 7.01 -19.47
CA ALA A 168 -5.38 8.36 -19.40
C ALA A 168 -6.80 8.46 -19.98
N GLU A 169 -7.02 7.93 -21.19
CA GLU A 169 -8.34 7.91 -21.83
C GLU A 169 -9.38 7.15 -20.99
N ARG A 170 -8.96 6.08 -20.34
CA ARG A 170 -9.86 5.24 -19.53
C ARG A 170 -10.15 5.83 -18.15
N LEU A 171 -9.22 6.59 -17.58
CA LEU A 171 -9.43 7.29 -16.31
C LEU A 171 -10.57 8.31 -16.38
N TRP A 172 -10.84 8.87 -17.57
CA TRP A 172 -11.94 9.81 -17.76
C TRP A 172 -13.29 9.16 -18.08
N ARG A 173 -13.38 7.83 -18.07
CA ARG A 173 -14.67 7.14 -18.11
C ARG A 173 -15.46 7.39 -16.83
N PRO A 174 -16.81 7.31 -16.85
CA PRO A 174 -17.66 7.74 -15.73
C PRO A 174 -17.25 7.14 -14.37
N VAL A 175 -17.03 5.83 -14.30
CA VAL A 175 -16.71 5.15 -13.02
C VAL A 175 -15.32 5.50 -12.51
N PRO A 176 -14.22 5.35 -13.27
CA PRO A 176 -12.90 5.77 -12.80
C PRO A 176 -12.83 7.26 -12.46
N ALA A 177 -13.40 8.14 -13.29
CA ALA A 177 -13.42 9.59 -13.04
C ALA A 177 -14.14 9.94 -11.73
N ALA A 178 -15.28 9.31 -11.46
CA ALA A 178 -15.98 9.48 -10.19
C ALA A 178 -15.12 9.05 -9.00
N LEU A 179 -14.39 7.93 -9.11
CA LEU A 179 -13.50 7.46 -8.05
C LEU A 179 -12.28 8.38 -7.85
N VAL A 180 -11.72 8.92 -8.93
CA VAL A 180 -10.67 9.95 -8.85
C VAL A 180 -11.20 11.21 -8.16
N ALA A 181 -12.41 11.67 -8.49
CA ALA A 181 -13.05 12.81 -7.83
C ALA A 181 -13.31 12.53 -6.34
N VAL A 182 -13.81 11.35 -5.99
CA VAL A 182 -13.99 10.91 -4.59
C VAL A 182 -12.66 10.89 -3.86
N SER A 183 -11.59 10.38 -4.47
CA SER A 183 -10.26 10.39 -3.87
C SER A 183 -9.75 11.81 -3.61
N ALA A 184 -9.90 12.71 -4.58
CA ALA A 184 -9.48 14.10 -4.44
C ALA A 184 -10.25 14.82 -3.34
N LEU A 185 -11.59 14.71 -3.33
CA LEU A 185 -12.45 15.32 -2.30
C LEU A 185 -12.16 14.76 -0.90
N ALA A 186 -12.00 13.43 -0.78
CA ALA A 186 -11.69 12.80 0.48
C ALA A 186 -10.27 13.18 0.98
N GLY A 187 -9.31 13.32 0.07
CA GLY A 187 -7.96 13.79 0.38
C GLY A 187 -7.94 15.24 0.87
N LEU A 188 -8.63 16.15 0.17
CA LEU A 188 -8.79 17.56 0.59
C LEU A 188 -9.53 17.66 1.92
N ALA A 189 -10.62 16.92 2.08
CA ALA A 189 -11.35 16.86 3.34
C ALA A 189 -10.46 16.34 4.49
N SER A 190 -9.61 15.34 4.22
CA SER A 190 -8.67 14.78 5.19
C SER A 190 -7.66 15.83 5.66
N ILE A 191 -7.09 16.64 4.76
CA ILE A 191 -6.18 17.74 5.10
C ILE A 191 -6.92 18.82 5.91
N GLY A 192 -8.13 19.21 5.49
CA GLY A 192 -8.96 20.19 6.21
C GLY A 192 -9.33 19.72 7.62
N LEU A 193 -9.75 18.46 7.78
CA LEU A 193 -10.07 17.87 9.07
C LEU A 193 -8.82 17.76 9.99
N LEU A 194 -7.66 17.46 9.40
CA LEU A 194 -6.39 17.45 10.13
C LEU A 194 -6.01 18.84 10.63
N ALA A 195 -6.21 19.87 9.79
CA ALA A 195 -6.02 21.25 10.16
C ALA A 195 -7.01 21.69 11.25
N ALA A 196 -8.23 21.16 11.25
CA ALA A 196 -9.25 21.42 12.27
C ALA A 196 -9.09 20.57 13.54
N GLY A 197 -8.08 19.67 13.63
CA GLY A 197 -7.84 18.81 14.80
C GLY A 197 -8.83 17.64 14.97
N ARG A 198 -9.59 17.29 13.92
CA ARG A 198 -10.60 16.21 13.96
C ARG A 198 -10.00 14.86 13.56
N TYR A 199 -9.00 14.37 14.29
CA TYR A 199 -8.14 13.26 13.92
C TYR A 199 -8.87 11.92 13.65
N ALA A 200 -9.97 11.62 14.37
CA ALA A 200 -10.74 10.41 14.10
C ALA A 200 -11.38 10.41 12.71
N ALA A 201 -11.91 11.54 12.27
CA ALA A 201 -12.48 11.70 10.93
C ALA A 201 -11.39 11.69 9.84
N VAL A 202 -10.20 12.23 10.12
CA VAL A 202 -9.03 12.20 9.21
C VAL A 202 -8.65 10.77 8.86
N ARG A 203 -8.66 9.85 9.82
CA ARG A 203 -8.34 8.43 9.60
C ARG A 203 -9.27 7.80 8.55
N VAL A 204 -10.56 8.10 8.65
CA VAL A 204 -11.57 7.57 7.71
C VAL A 204 -11.43 8.23 6.34
N SER A 205 -11.35 9.56 6.28
CA SER A 205 -11.25 10.28 5.01
C SER A 205 -9.94 10.00 4.27
N GLY A 206 -8.80 9.90 4.98
CA GLY A 206 -7.52 9.51 4.40
C GLY A 206 -7.54 8.08 3.85
N GLY A 207 -8.10 7.13 4.61
CA GLY A 207 -8.29 5.75 4.15
C GLY A 207 -9.21 5.67 2.92
N LEU A 208 -10.30 6.44 2.90
CA LEU A 208 -11.21 6.52 1.75
C LEU A 208 -10.51 7.11 0.52
N ALA A 209 -9.69 8.16 0.67
CA ALA A 209 -8.94 8.74 -0.44
C ALA A 209 -8.01 7.71 -1.10
N VAL A 210 -7.27 6.93 -0.29
CA VAL A 210 -6.37 5.89 -0.80
C VAL A 210 -7.16 4.74 -1.43
N ALA A 211 -8.22 4.29 -0.81
CA ALA A 211 -9.07 3.24 -1.38
C ALA A 211 -9.66 3.67 -2.72
N ALA A 212 -10.16 4.90 -2.81
CA ALA A 212 -10.78 5.43 -4.03
C ALA A 212 -9.78 5.54 -5.20
N VAL A 213 -8.52 5.96 -4.95
CA VAL A 213 -7.51 6.01 -6.03
C VAL A 213 -7.14 4.61 -6.51
N LEU A 214 -7.00 3.64 -5.61
CA LEU A 214 -6.70 2.25 -5.98
C LEU A 214 -7.84 1.62 -6.78
N TRP A 215 -9.08 1.79 -6.36
CA TRP A 215 -10.26 1.31 -7.09
C TRP A 215 -10.47 2.06 -8.40
N GLY A 216 -10.15 3.37 -8.45
CA GLY A 216 -10.18 4.17 -9.68
C GLY A 216 -9.21 3.64 -10.72
N TRP A 217 -7.97 3.34 -10.30
CA TRP A 217 -6.99 2.68 -11.17
C TRP A 217 -7.46 1.29 -11.61
N ALA A 218 -7.91 0.44 -10.69
CA ALA A 218 -8.40 -0.89 -11.02
C ALA A 218 -9.57 -0.86 -12.02
N ALA A 219 -10.52 0.07 -11.83
CA ALA A 219 -11.65 0.25 -12.74
C ALA A 219 -11.22 0.78 -14.12
N ALA A 220 -10.24 1.66 -14.18
CA ALA A 220 -9.67 2.14 -15.45
C ALA A 220 -8.91 1.01 -16.17
N GLN A 221 -8.18 0.18 -15.43
CA GLN A 221 -7.41 -0.92 -15.98
C GLN A 221 -8.29 -2.08 -16.47
N TYR A 222 -9.42 -2.34 -15.83
CA TYR A 222 -10.32 -3.41 -16.24
C TYR A 222 -10.80 -3.21 -17.69
N PRO A 223 -10.86 -4.29 -18.57
CA PRO A 223 -10.64 -5.70 -18.25
C PRO A 223 -9.20 -6.21 -18.41
N TYR A 224 -8.21 -5.30 -18.55
CA TYR A 224 -6.82 -5.70 -18.81
C TYR A 224 -6.08 -6.02 -17.50
N LEU A 225 -5.35 -7.15 -17.51
CA LEU A 225 -4.34 -7.44 -16.48
C LEU A 225 -2.98 -6.85 -16.85
N LEU A 226 -2.57 -7.04 -18.11
CA LEU A 226 -1.39 -6.39 -18.68
C LEU A 226 -1.82 -5.62 -19.92
N PRO A 227 -1.98 -4.31 -19.81
CA PRO A 227 -2.37 -3.47 -20.94
C PRO A 227 -1.30 -3.43 -22.04
N PRO A 228 -1.68 -3.14 -23.28
CA PRO A 228 -3.06 -2.98 -23.76
C PRO A 228 -3.70 -4.28 -24.26
N ALA A 229 -2.97 -5.40 -24.28
CA ALA A 229 -3.36 -6.59 -25.03
C ALA A 229 -3.96 -7.74 -24.17
N THR A 230 -3.58 -7.84 -22.88
CA THR A 230 -3.87 -9.02 -22.07
C THR A 230 -5.08 -8.80 -21.15
N THR A 231 -6.20 -9.42 -21.50
CA THR A 231 -7.45 -9.33 -20.72
C THR A 231 -7.56 -10.45 -19.68
N VAL A 232 -8.34 -10.21 -18.62
CA VAL A 232 -8.65 -11.18 -17.56
C VAL A 232 -9.17 -12.50 -18.15
N SER A 233 -10.13 -12.43 -19.06
CA SER A 233 -10.74 -13.64 -19.68
C SER A 233 -9.79 -14.36 -20.63
N GLY A 234 -8.86 -13.66 -21.26
CA GLY A 234 -7.96 -14.24 -22.27
C GLY A 234 -6.79 -15.04 -21.69
N VAL A 235 -6.45 -14.81 -20.40
CA VAL A 235 -5.28 -15.44 -19.75
C VAL A 235 -5.61 -16.13 -18.43
N ALA A 236 -6.89 -16.24 -18.10
CA ALA A 236 -7.32 -16.96 -16.90
C ALA A 236 -6.91 -18.45 -17.00
N ALA A 237 -6.55 -19.04 -15.88
CA ALA A 237 -6.35 -20.47 -15.76
C ALA A 237 -7.63 -21.25 -16.16
N THR A 238 -7.50 -22.56 -16.33
CA THR A 238 -8.66 -23.40 -16.69
C THR A 238 -9.83 -23.19 -15.72
N PRO A 239 -11.10 -23.35 -16.17
CA PRO A 239 -12.26 -23.14 -15.30
C PRO A 239 -12.24 -23.98 -14.01
N ALA A 240 -11.62 -25.16 -14.06
CA ALA A 240 -11.44 -26.01 -12.88
C ALA A 240 -10.53 -25.38 -11.84
N VAL A 241 -9.37 -24.85 -12.26
CA VAL A 241 -8.41 -24.17 -11.39
C VAL A 241 -9.02 -22.88 -10.83
N THR A 242 -9.68 -22.08 -11.67
CA THR A 242 -10.33 -20.84 -11.24
C THR A 242 -11.40 -21.08 -10.19
N ARG A 243 -12.24 -22.12 -10.36
CA ARG A 243 -13.25 -22.50 -9.37
C ARG A 243 -12.62 -23.02 -8.08
N ALA A 244 -11.60 -23.87 -8.16
CA ALA A 244 -10.89 -24.37 -6.99
C ALA A 244 -10.24 -23.22 -6.19
N THR A 245 -9.60 -22.27 -6.89
CA THR A 245 -9.02 -21.08 -6.28
C THR A 245 -10.08 -20.22 -5.59
N LEU A 246 -11.25 -20.01 -6.25
CA LEU A 246 -12.34 -19.25 -5.66
C LEU A 246 -12.86 -19.91 -4.37
N TRP A 247 -13.09 -21.22 -4.37
CA TRP A 247 -13.51 -21.94 -3.17
C TRP A 247 -12.46 -21.89 -2.07
N ALA A 248 -11.17 -22.02 -2.39
CA ALA A 248 -10.09 -21.89 -1.42
C ALA A 248 -10.05 -20.49 -0.80
N VAL A 249 -10.24 -19.44 -1.59
CA VAL A 249 -10.30 -18.04 -1.12
C VAL A 249 -11.51 -17.82 -0.20
N LEU A 250 -12.68 -18.29 -0.60
CA LEU A 250 -13.91 -18.15 0.20
C LEU A 250 -13.80 -18.90 1.53
N ALA A 251 -13.28 -20.12 1.53
CA ALA A 251 -13.03 -20.90 2.74
C ALA A 251 -11.99 -20.22 3.65
N GLY A 252 -10.88 -19.73 3.05
CA GLY A 252 -9.87 -18.98 3.78
C GLY A 252 -10.41 -17.69 4.39
N ALA A 253 -11.22 -16.93 3.67
CA ALA A 253 -11.86 -15.72 4.16
C ALA A 253 -12.85 -16.01 5.30
N ALA A 254 -13.62 -17.11 5.21
CA ALA A 254 -14.55 -17.54 6.24
C ALA A 254 -13.84 -17.88 7.56
N ILE A 255 -12.62 -18.40 7.51
CA ILE A 255 -11.80 -18.69 8.69
C ILE A 255 -11.07 -17.44 9.19
N LEU A 256 -10.47 -16.67 8.28
CA LEU A 256 -9.65 -15.49 8.61
C LEU A 256 -10.49 -14.36 9.22
N THR A 257 -11.68 -14.10 8.70
CA THR A 257 -12.51 -12.98 9.17
C THR A 257 -12.88 -13.10 10.65
N PRO A 258 -13.44 -14.21 11.15
CA PRO A 258 -13.74 -14.36 12.57
C PRO A 258 -12.46 -14.41 13.42
N SER A 259 -11.37 -15.01 12.91
CA SER A 259 -10.08 -15.07 13.63
C SER A 259 -9.48 -13.68 13.83
N LEU A 260 -9.49 -12.84 12.81
CA LEU A 260 -9.03 -11.46 12.91
C LEU A 260 -9.94 -10.63 13.82
N TRP A 261 -11.26 -10.78 13.69
CA TRP A 261 -12.21 -10.08 14.57
C TRP A 261 -11.98 -10.45 16.04
N TRP A 262 -11.78 -11.73 16.34
CA TRP A 262 -11.46 -12.23 17.69
C TRP A 262 -10.14 -11.65 18.19
N LEU A 263 -9.10 -11.67 17.36
CA LEU A 263 -7.79 -11.13 17.69
C LEU A 263 -7.88 -9.63 18.03
N PHE A 264 -8.54 -8.83 17.18
CA PHE A 264 -8.72 -7.40 17.44
C PHE A 264 -9.52 -7.15 18.72
N ARG A 265 -10.55 -7.93 19.00
CA ARG A 265 -11.34 -7.81 20.23
C ARG A 265 -10.49 -8.08 21.47
N LEU A 266 -9.63 -9.08 21.44
CA LEU A 266 -8.73 -9.42 22.56
C LEU A 266 -7.72 -8.29 22.85
N PHE A 267 -7.11 -7.71 21.83
CA PHE A 267 -6.07 -6.69 22.01
C PHE A 267 -6.59 -5.27 22.19
N GLN A 268 -7.85 -4.99 21.85
CA GLN A 268 -8.46 -3.68 22.07
C GLN A 268 -9.25 -3.54 23.36
N THR A 269 -9.41 -4.63 24.13
CA THR A 269 -10.03 -4.57 25.45
C THR A 269 -9.02 -4.00 26.44
N PRO A 270 -9.23 -2.81 27.06
CA PRO A 270 -8.32 -2.31 28.08
C PRO A 270 -8.23 -3.32 29.22
N VAL A 271 -7.01 -3.67 29.63
CA VAL A 271 -6.78 -4.47 30.83
C VAL A 271 -7.33 -3.68 32.02
N ARG A 272 -8.54 -3.99 32.45
CA ARG A 272 -9.08 -3.53 33.72
C ARG A 272 -8.36 -4.29 34.82
N GLY A 273 -7.51 -3.61 35.59
CA GLY A 273 -7.15 -4.08 36.92
C GLY A 273 -5.67 -4.34 37.19
N SER A 274 -4.94 -3.30 37.56
CA SER A 274 -3.79 -3.43 38.47
C SER A 274 -3.69 -2.29 39.48
N SER A 275 -4.81 -1.60 39.76
CA SER A 275 -4.84 -0.49 40.73
C SER A 275 -5.49 -0.83 42.07
N GLN A 276 -5.69 -2.12 42.43
CA GLN A 276 -6.29 -2.50 43.71
C GLN A 276 -5.41 -3.40 44.60
N GLN A 277 -4.18 -3.72 44.21
CA GLN A 277 -3.30 -4.52 45.09
C GLN A 277 -2.29 -3.69 45.90
N GLY A 278 -2.31 -2.37 45.80
CA GLY A 278 -1.43 -1.49 46.60
C GLY A 278 -2.01 -0.92 47.89
N ALA A 279 -3.28 -1.19 48.20
CA ALA A 279 -3.96 -0.54 49.34
C ALA A 279 -4.23 -1.45 50.57
N GLU A 280 -3.80 -2.72 50.54
CA GLU A 280 -4.09 -3.69 51.64
C GLU A 280 -2.83 -4.15 52.39
N GLY A 281 -1.68 -3.53 52.19
CA GLY A 281 -0.41 -3.87 52.85
C GLY A 281 0.04 -2.92 53.95
N ASP A 282 -0.76 -1.93 54.34
CA ASP A 282 -0.36 -0.94 55.36
C ASP A 282 -1.45 -0.80 56.44
N ARG A 283 -1.76 -1.93 57.14
CA ARG A 283 -2.43 -1.92 58.42
C ARG A 283 -1.84 -2.98 59.35
#